data_02412141e3ac3ec828eaa048ba1843c5
#
_entry.id   02412141e3ac3ec828eaa048ba1843c5
#
_cell.length_a   1.000
_cell.length_b   1.000
_cell.length_c   1.000
_cell.angle_alpha   90.00
_cell.angle_beta   90.00
_cell.angle_gamma   90.00
#
_symmetry.space_group_name_H-M   'P 1'
#
loop_
_entity.id
_entity.type
_entity.pdbx_description
1 polymer ?
#
loop_
_entity_poly.entity_id
_entity_poly.type
_entity_poly.pdbx_seq_one_letter_code
_entity_poly.pdbx_strand_id
1 'polypeptide(L)'
;MKRHSILIAALVAGTMCQAQTFETKYARPLGDVLNDVAKRFNVKLKFNVDTTGLKLNYADFRVRPYSLEETFDNILKPFDFYALKQNGNLYKIKQYEYPRRQPVDGQKLIPYLASKYSDKASWEARRDTLRKEVRERLGIDALLARCSDEKPLVGKTRKYDGYTVQNFCMKTVDGHTVKGSVYTPLAKGKHPLIICPNGHFLNGRYGKVQQQRLGTLARMGAICVDFDLWGWGESEDEVGAKAHQTAEAHQMQALNGIRILDWMIKRKDVDKSRVGVNGGSGGGTQTVLLTALDDRYTAANPVVSLSSWFDGGCPCESGMPIQLSGGGTCNAEIAAMFAPKPMMLVSDGGDWTSTTPELEYPYLQRIYGFYGKTENISNVHLPKERHDFGPNKRNAVYDFFIKTFKLDASKLDESKVTIETEDQLRFYPKKK
;
A
#
# COMPACT_ATOMS: atom_id res chain seq x y z
N MET A 1 16.71 21.31 66.71
CA MET A 1 16.02 20.23 65.99
C MET A 1 15.93 20.62 64.50
N LYS A 2 16.87 20.09 63.69
CA LYS A 2 16.90 20.34 62.22
C LYS A 2 16.30 19.11 61.54
N ARG A 3 15.18 19.29 60.83
CA ARG A 3 14.55 18.26 60.01
C ARG A 3 15.26 18.25 58.65
N HIS A 4 15.91 17.15 58.33
CA HIS A 4 16.44 16.88 57.01
C HIS A 4 15.32 16.29 56.14
N SER A 5 14.93 17.00 55.10
CA SER A 5 14.05 16.49 54.05
C SER A 5 14.93 15.78 53.02
N ILE A 6 14.71 14.50 52.88
CA ILE A 6 15.35 13.67 51.84
C ILE A 6 14.43 13.76 50.60
N LEU A 7 14.93 14.43 49.57
CA LEU A 7 14.29 14.41 48.24
C LEU A 7 14.66 13.07 47.54
N ILE A 8 13.71 12.20 47.37
CA ILE A 8 13.89 11.03 46.50
C ILE A 8 13.53 11.46 45.08
N ALA A 9 14.55 11.63 44.25
CA ALA A 9 14.38 11.79 42.80
C ALA A 9 14.12 10.40 42.18
N ALA A 10 12.89 10.13 41.80
CA ALA A 10 12.56 8.95 41.04
C ALA A 10 13.00 9.17 39.57
N LEU A 11 14.10 8.54 39.21
CA LEU A 11 14.52 8.40 37.81
C LEU A 11 13.57 7.42 37.12
N VAL A 12 12.62 7.92 36.36
CA VAL A 12 11.85 7.08 35.43
C VAL A 12 12.72 6.87 34.20
N ALA A 13 13.54 5.82 34.23
CA ALA A 13 14.19 5.30 33.03
C ALA A 13 13.12 4.56 32.22
N GLY A 14 12.63 5.19 31.16
CA GLY A 14 11.82 4.54 30.15
C GLY A 14 12.65 3.50 29.41
N THR A 15 12.70 2.29 29.92
CA THR A 15 13.19 1.14 29.18
C THR A 15 12.21 0.85 28.06
N MET A 16 12.57 1.19 26.82
CA MET A 16 11.99 0.57 25.64
C MET A 16 12.18 -0.95 25.79
N CYS A 17 11.09 -1.63 26.04
CA CYS A 17 11.05 -3.08 26.07
C CYS A 17 11.21 -3.55 24.60
N GLN A 18 12.46 -3.68 24.14
CA GLN A 18 12.75 -4.64 23.11
C GLN A 18 12.42 -5.99 23.71
N ALA A 19 11.44 -6.67 23.12
CA ALA A 19 11.15 -8.05 23.49
C ALA A 19 12.38 -8.90 23.15
N GLN A 20 13.36 -8.94 24.05
CA GLN A 20 14.38 -9.97 24.02
C GLN A 20 13.66 -11.28 24.29
N THR A 21 13.60 -12.12 23.27
CA THR A 21 13.13 -13.49 23.41
C THR A 21 14.15 -14.27 24.24
N PHE A 22 14.05 -14.20 25.56
CA PHE A 22 14.80 -15.09 26.42
C PHE A 22 14.23 -16.50 26.24
N GLU A 23 15.01 -17.37 25.61
CA GLU A 23 14.69 -18.78 25.56
C GLU A 23 14.81 -19.33 27.00
N THR A 24 13.73 -19.88 27.53
CA THR A 24 13.72 -20.48 28.87
C THR A 24 13.74 -21.99 28.76
N LYS A 25 14.13 -22.67 29.88
CA LYS A 25 14.01 -24.13 29.98
C LYS A 25 12.58 -24.66 29.85
N TYR A 26 11.59 -23.78 29.86
CA TYR A 26 10.16 -24.09 29.67
C TYR A 26 9.68 -23.73 28.26
N ALA A 27 10.59 -23.42 27.34
CA ALA A 27 10.26 -23.18 25.96
C ALA A 27 9.99 -24.51 25.24
N ARG A 28 8.94 -24.53 24.41
CA ARG A 28 8.61 -25.68 23.56
C ARG A 28 8.48 -25.24 22.12
N PRO A 29 8.82 -26.10 21.13
CA PRO A 29 8.55 -25.80 19.72
C PRO A 29 7.06 -25.49 19.51
N LEU A 30 6.76 -24.40 18.81
CA LEU A 30 5.38 -23.96 18.60
C LEU A 30 4.52 -25.01 17.87
N GLY A 31 5.13 -25.71 16.90
CA GLY A 31 4.46 -26.79 16.18
C GLY A 31 3.99 -27.92 17.09
N ASP A 32 4.83 -28.31 18.07
CA ASP A 32 4.49 -29.36 19.04
C ASP A 32 3.35 -28.91 19.96
N VAL A 33 3.41 -27.67 20.45
CA VAL A 33 2.33 -27.09 21.29
C VAL A 33 1.00 -27.06 20.52
N LEU A 34 1.03 -26.65 19.26
CA LEU A 34 -0.19 -26.62 18.43
C LEU A 34 -0.76 -28.01 18.16
N ASN A 35 0.11 -29.02 17.94
CA ASN A 35 -0.32 -30.41 17.81
C ASN A 35 -0.97 -30.94 19.09
N ASP A 36 -0.43 -30.62 20.24
CA ASP A 36 -1.02 -31.01 21.55
C ASP A 36 -2.38 -30.33 21.78
N VAL A 37 -2.48 -29.04 21.46
CA VAL A 37 -3.75 -28.30 21.51
C VAL A 37 -4.79 -28.91 20.55
N ALA A 38 -4.37 -29.25 19.33
CA ALA A 38 -5.26 -29.88 18.36
C ALA A 38 -5.83 -31.21 18.88
N LYS A 39 -4.99 -32.05 19.47
CA LYS A 39 -5.39 -33.33 20.09
C LYS A 39 -6.33 -33.10 21.29
N ARG A 40 -5.94 -32.19 22.17
CA ARG A 40 -6.69 -31.92 23.41
C ARG A 40 -8.12 -31.43 23.16
N PHE A 41 -8.30 -30.55 22.18
CA PHE A 41 -9.58 -29.93 21.85
C PHE A 41 -10.31 -30.63 20.68
N ASN A 42 -9.75 -31.73 20.17
CA ASN A 42 -10.29 -32.48 19.04
C ASN A 42 -10.58 -31.59 17.81
N VAL A 43 -9.60 -30.77 17.44
CA VAL A 43 -9.68 -29.88 16.27
C VAL A 43 -8.61 -30.22 15.24
N LYS A 44 -8.86 -29.82 14.00
CA LYS A 44 -7.91 -29.95 12.89
C LYS A 44 -7.26 -28.60 12.62
N LEU A 45 -5.94 -28.59 12.41
CA LEU A 45 -5.21 -27.37 12.08
C LEU A 45 -4.69 -27.44 10.64
N LYS A 46 -4.84 -26.33 9.92
CA LYS A 46 -4.21 -26.09 8.63
C LYS A 46 -3.29 -24.89 8.78
N PHE A 47 -2.01 -25.06 8.47
CA PHE A 47 -1.02 -24.01 8.62
C PHE A 47 -0.87 -23.25 7.30
N ASN A 48 -1.04 -21.94 7.36
CA ASN A 48 -0.67 -20.99 6.32
C ASN A 48 0.52 -20.11 6.77
N VAL A 49 1.25 -20.59 7.78
CA VAL A 49 2.42 -19.94 8.38
C VAL A 49 3.51 -20.99 8.56
N ASP A 50 4.76 -20.56 8.54
CA ASP A 50 5.89 -21.41 8.91
C ASP A 50 6.11 -21.32 10.42
N THR A 51 6.05 -22.46 11.09
CA THR A 51 6.33 -22.57 12.54
C THR A 51 7.71 -23.16 12.81
N THR A 52 8.51 -23.40 11.79
CA THR A 52 9.85 -24.00 11.91
C THR A 52 10.78 -23.11 12.75
N GLY A 53 11.40 -23.69 13.74
CA GLY A 53 12.32 -22.96 14.63
C GLY A 53 11.68 -22.04 15.65
N LEU A 54 10.36 -21.82 15.60
CA LEU A 54 9.68 -21.00 16.59
C LEU A 54 9.51 -21.75 17.90
N LYS A 55 9.87 -21.09 19.01
CA LYS A 55 9.75 -21.64 20.36
C LYS A 55 8.88 -20.75 21.24
N LEU A 56 7.86 -21.34 21.85
CA LEU A 56 6.94 -20.66 22.75
C LEU A 56 7.42 -20.80 24.19
N ASN A 57 7.76 -19.69 24.82
CA ASN A 57 8.14 -19.64 26.22
C ASN A 57 6.93 -19.89 27.12
N TYR A 58 7.15 -20.69 28.18
CA TYR A 58 6.11 -21.03 29.17
C TYR A 58 4.84 -21.64 28.53
N ALA A 59 5.01 -22.52 27.53
CA ALA A 59 3.95 -23.05 26.70
C ALA A 59 2.81 -23.66 27.53
N ASP A 60 3.12 -24.43 28.55
CA ASP A 60 2.13 -25.13 29.36
C ASP A 60 1.25 -24.17 30.19
N PHE A 61 1.76 -23.02 30.60
CA PHE A 61 0.99 -21.97 31.27
C PHE A 61 0.05 -21.20 30.33
N ARG A 62 0.28 -21.29 29.03
CA ARG A 62 -0.53 -20.57 28.03
C ARG A 62 -1.76 -21.33 27.56
N VAL A 63 -1.78 -22.64 27.79
CA VAL A 63 -2.93 -23.50 27.46
C VAL A 63 -4.02 -23.37 28.50
N ARG A 64 -5.23 -22.98 28.07
CA ARG A 64 -6.43 -22.92 28.92
C ARG A 64 -7.25 -24.17 28.69
N PRO A 65 -7.36 -25.09 29.68
CA PRO A 65 -8.04 -26.38 29.48
C PRO A 65 -9.54 -26.25 29.22
N TYR A 66 -10.11 -25.11 29.45
CA TYR A 66 -11.55 -24.80 29.33
C TYR A 66 -11.90 -23.91 28.13
N SER A 67 -10.91 -23.35 27.43
CA SER A 67 -11.16 -22.46 26.29
C SER A 67 -10.11 -22.62 25.20
N LEU A 68 -10.55 -23.06 24.01
CA LEU A 68 -9.71 -23.18 22.83
C LEU A 68 -9.32 -21.80 22.29
N GLU A 69 -10.27 -20.86 22.27
CA GLU A 69 -10.06 -19.49 21.77
C GLU A 69 -9.00 -18.77 22.60
N GLU A 70 -9.13 -18.77 23.92
CA GLU A 70 -8.11 -18.19 24.80
C GLU A 70 -6.76 -18.89 24.67
N THR A 71 -6.76 -20.21 24.48
CA THR A 71 -5.53 -20.96 24.22
C THR A 71 -4.87 -20.49 22.94
N PHE A 72 -5.59 -20.42 21.83
CA PHE A 72 -5.04 -19.89 20.58
C PHE A 72 -4.51 -18.48 20.76
N ASP A 73 -5.25 -17.60 21.37
CA ASP A 73 -4.81 -16.23 21.65
C ASP A 73 -3.49 -16.20 22.42
N ASN A 74 -3.39 -16.98 23.49
CA ASN A 74 -2.20 -17.00 24.34
C ASN A 74 -0.96 -17.61 23.66
N ILE A 75 -1.13 -18.60 22.78
CA ILE A 75 -0.01 -19.30 22.14
C ILE A 75 0.39 -18.71 20.80
N LEU A 76 -0.52 -18.04 20.08
CA LEU A 76 -0.30 -17.53 18.74
C LEU A 76 0.09 -16.05 18.69
N LYS A 77 -0.52 -15.21 19.54
CA LYS A 77 -0.22 -13.77 19.60
C LYS A 77 1.27 -13.41 19.77
N PRO A 78 2.08 -14.17 20.54
CA PRO A 78 3.53 -13.89 20.64
C PRO A 78 4.29 -13.96 19.30
N PHE A 79 3.70 -14.56 18.28
CA PHE A 79 4.29 -14.72 16.95
C PHE A 79 3.51 -13.94 15.86
N ASP A 80 2.60 -13.07 16.27
CA ASP A 80 1.69 -12.39 15.36
C ASP A 80 0.87 -13.37 14.49
N PHE A 81 0.47 -14.50 15.07
CA PHE A 81 -0.41 -15.48 14.46
C PHE A 81 -1.81 -15.45 15.08
N TYR A 82 -2.79 -15.97 14.33
CA TYR A 82 -4.14 -16.19 14.84
C TYR A 82 -4.77 -17.45 14.23
N ALA A 83 -5.79 -17.97 14.90
CA ALA A 83 -6.56 -19.10 14.44
C ALA A 83 -7.90 -18.63 13.85
N LEU A 84 -8.12 -18.90 12.57
CA LEU A 84 -9.39 -18.62 11.88
C LEU A 84 -10.22 -19.88 11.80
N LYS A 85 -11.37 -19.90 12.52
CA LYS A 85 -12.34 -21.00 12.44
C LYS A 85 -12.89 -21.14 11.02
N GLN A 86 -12.92 -22.38 10.54
CA GLN A 86 -13.53 -22.77 9.28
C GLN A 86 -14.78 -23.63 9.56
N ASN A 87 -15.25 -24.39 8.59
CA ASN A 87 -16.37 -25.30 8.76
C ASN A 87 -16.01 -26.44 9.72
N GLY A 88 -16.94 -26.82 10.59
CA GLY A 88 -16.76 -27.89 11.57
C GLY A 88 -15.69 -27.58 12.62
N ASN A 89 -14.76 -28.51 12.83
CA ASN A 89 -13.65 -28.40 13.78
C ASN A 89 -12.32 -28.01 13.16
N LEU A 90 -12.30 -27.46 11.94
CA LEU A 90 -11.11 -27.02 11.24
C LEU A 90 -10.75 -25.58 11.58
N TYR A 91 -9.51 -25.33 11.93
CA TYR A 91 -8.93 -23.98 12.12
C TYR A 91 -7.73 -23.78 11.17
N LYS A 92 -7.67 -22.61 10.53
CA LYS A 92 -6.48 -22.17 9.79
C LYS A 92 -5.64 -21.30 10.69
N ILE A 93 -4.37 -21.66 10.88
CA ILE A 93 -3.38 -20.80 11.52
C ILE A 93 -2.82 -19.87 10.45
N LYS A 94 -3.02 -18.59 10.64
CA LYS A 94 -2.59 -17.53 9.73
C LYS A 94 -1.70 -16.54 10.48
N GLN A 95 -0.83 -15.88 9.72
CA GLN A 95 -0.20 -14.68 10.24
C GLN A 95 -1.28 -13.64 10.50
N TYR A 96 -1.17 -12.94 11.61
CA TYR A 96 -1.88 -11.70 11.75
C TYR A 96 -1.43 -10.83 10.58
N GLU A 97 -2.32 -10.60 9.65
CA GLU A 97 -2.22 -9.38 8.86
C GLU A 97 -2.21 -8.28 9.92
N TYR A 98 -1.21 -7.47 9.93
CA TYR A 98 -0.90 -6.47 10.95
C TYR A 98 -2.17 -5.88 11.53
N PRO A 99 -2.24 -5.65 12.83
CA PRO A 99 -3.52 -5.56 13.49
C PRO A 99 -4.36 -4.54 12.72
N ARG A 100 -5.44 -5.00 12.14
CA ARG A 100 -6.52 -4.11 11.71
C ARG A 100 -6.88 -3.36 12.97
N ARG A 101 -6.23 -2.22 13.14
CA ARG A 101 -6.46 -1.36 14.27
C ARG A 101 -7.90 -0.89 14.18
N GLN A 102 -8.50 -0.61 15.30
CA GLN A 102 -9.82 0.00 15.33
C GLN A 102 -9.68 1.52 15.10
N PRO A 103 -10.75 2.24 14.69
CA PRO A 103 -10.71 3.69 14.56
C PRO A 103 -10.11 4.43 15.78
N VAL A 104 -10.35 3.91 16.98
CA VAL A 104 -9.79 4.46 18.23
C VAL A 104 -8.25 4.42 18.26
N ASP A 105 -7.63 3.48 17.57
CA ASP A 105 -6.17 3.40 17.49
C ASP A 105 -5.61 4.52 16.62
N GLY A 106 -6.28 4.84 15.50
CA GLY A 106 -5.97 6.01 14.69
C GLY A 106 -6.16 7.32 15.44
N GLN A 107 -7.26 7.43 16.21
CA GLN A 107 -7.53 8.58 17.07
C GLN A 107 -6.44 8.81 18.13
N LYS A 108 -5.77 7.77 18.59
CA LYS A 108 -4.62 7.87 19.50
C LYS A 108 -3.31 8.11 18.75
N LEU A 109 -3.13 7.45 17.61
CA LEU A 109 -1.87 7.49 16.85
C LEU A 109 -1.63 8.86 16.21
N ILE A 110 -2.63 9.46 15.58
CA ILE A 110 -2.48 10.76 14.89
C ILE A 110 -2.00 11.88 15.83
N PRO A 111 -2.61 12.12 17.01
CA PRO A 111 -2.08 13.12 17.96
C PRO A 111 -0.67 12.77 18.44
N TYR A 112 -0.36 11.50 18.67
CA TYR A 112 0.98 11.08 19.06
C TYR A 112 2.01 11.39 17.97
N LEU A 113 1.73 11.08 16.71
CA LEU A 113 2.61 11.43 15.60
C LEU A 113 2.73 12.96 15.46
N ALA A 114 1.62 13.66 15.54
CA ALA A 114 1.59 15.13 15.48
C ALA A 114 2.42 15.81 16.59
N SER A 115 2.58 15.17 17.75
CA SER A 115 3.39 15.70 18.85
C SER A 115 4.90 15.62 18.62
N LYS A 116 5.35 14.83 17.63
CA LYS A 116 6.79 14.63 17.33
C LYS A 116 7.43 15.83 16.60
N TYR A 117 6.62 16.73 16.07
CA TYR A 117 7.09 17.90 15.32
C TYR A 117 6.09 19.05 15.42
N SER A 118 6.57 20.28 15.45
CA SER A 118 5.77 21.48 15.65
C SER A 118 5.84 22.49 14.50
N ASP A 119 6.83 22.35 13.63
CA ASP A 119 7.14 23.27 12.54
C ASP A 119 7.72 22.55 11.32
N LYS A 120 8.01 23.31 10.26
CA LYS A 120 8.57 22.78 9.02
C LYS A 120 9.89 22.04 9.23
N ALA A 121 10.81 22.61 10.02
CA ALA A 121 12.16 22.04 10.18
C ALA A 121 12.10 20.67 10.89
N SER A 122 11.36 20.60 11.99
CA SER A 122 11.18 19.34 12.75
C SER A 122 10.39 18.29 11.94
N TRP A 123 9.42 18.73 11.14
CA TRP A 123 8.74 17.83 10.20
C TRP A 123 9.68 17.30 9.12
N GLU A 124 10.50 18.16 8.50
CA GLU A 124 11.44 17.72 7.45
C GLU A 124 12.47 16.73 8.00
N ALA A 125 12.97 16.94 9.21
CA ALA A 125 13.85 15.97 9.89
C ALA A 125 13.13 14.61 10.09
N ARG A 126 11.87 14.64 10.53
CA ARG A 126 11.03 13.43 10.65
C ARG A 126 10.80 12.76 9.31
N ARG A 127 10.40 13.51 8.29
CA ARG A 127 10.19 13.03 6.91
C ARG A 127 11.43 12.32 6.36
N ASP A 128 12.60 12.93 6.53
CA ASP A 128 13.86 12.39 5.99
C ASP A 128 14.25 11.09 6.71
N THR A 129 14.02 11.01 8.03
CA THR A 129 14.17 9.77 8.79
C THR A 129 13.22 8.69 8.28
N LEU A 130 11.93 9.01 8.11
CA LEU A 130 10.93 8.08 7.59
C LEU A 130 11.32 7.58 6.20
N ARG A 131 11.68 8.48 5.29
CA ARG A 131 12.06 8.12 3.92
C ARG A 131 13.24 7.15 3.90
N LYS A 132 14.28 7.44 4.68
CA LYS A 132 15.44 6.58 4.81
C LYS A 132 15.04 5.19 5.30
N GLU A 133 14.33 5.11 6.42
CA GLU A 133 13.97 3.84 7.03
C GLU A 133 12.96 3.03 6.20
N VAL A 134 12.00 3.68 5.52
CA VAL A 134 11.09 3.04 4.58
C VAL A 134 11.87 2.39 3.43
N ARG A 135 12.84 3.11 2.83
CA ARG A 135 13.70 2.56 1.78
C ARG A 135 14.53 1.37 2.27
N GLU A 136 15.11 1.49 3.47
CA GLU A 136 15.91 0.43 4.09
C GLU A 136 15.05 -0.82 4.38
N ARG A 137 13.86 -0.65 4.96
CA ARG A 137 12.96 -1.76 5.29
C ARG A 137 12.40 -2.47 4.05
N LEU A 138 12.19 -1.75 2.97
CA LEU A 138 11.84 -2.33 1.68
C LEU A 138 13.05 -2.93 0.95
N GLY A 139 14.28 -2.62 1.38
CA GLY A 139 15.49 -3.02 0.66
C GLY A 139 15.55 -2.45 -0.77
N ILE A 140 14.84 -1.33 -1.02
CA ILE A 140 14.54 -0.86 -2.38
C ILE A 140 15.79 -0.47 -3.17
N ASP A 141 16.81 0.10 -2.50
CA ASP A 141 18.04 0.52 -3.16
C ASP A 141 18.87 -0.69 -3.63
N ALA A 142 18.94 -1.74 -2.83
CA ALA A 142 19.62 -2.99 -3.19
C ALA A 142 18.88 -3.72 -4.32
N LEU A 143 17.55 -3.68 -4.34
CA LEU A 143 16.73 -4.23 -5.42
C LEU A 143 16.94 -3.44 -6.72
N LEU A 144 16.91 -2.11 -6.67
CA LEU A 144 17.13 -1.25 -7.82
C LEU A 144 18.53 -1.46 -8.44
N ALA A 145 19.56 -1.64 -7.61
CA ALA A 145 20.93 -1.89 -8.08
C ALA A 145 21.10 -3.20 -8.86
N ARG A 146 20.19 -4.16 -8.67
CA ARG A 146 20.17 -5.45 -9.38
C ARG A 146 19.22 -5.50 -10.56
N CYS A 147 18.45 -4.44 -10.79
CA CYS A 147 17.49 -4.41 -11.89
C CYS A 147 18.17 -4.46 -13.25
N SER A 148 17.53 -5.12 -14.20
CA SER A 148 17.97 -5.13 -15.60
C SER A 148 17.86 -3.74 -16.24
N ASP A 149 18.84 -3.38 -17.05
CA ASP A 149 18.84 -2.17 -17.90
C ASP A 149 18.28 -2.44 -19.30
N GLU A 150 17.79 -3.65 -19.55
CA GLU A 150 17.20 -4.01 -20.84
C GLU A 150 15.97 -3.13 -21.13
N LYS A 151 15.87 -2.75 -22.41
CA LYS A 151 14.67 -2.01 -22.84
C LYS A 151 13.44 -2.90 -22.74
N PRO A 152 12.31 -2.38 -22.25
CA PRO A 152 11.07 -3.14 -22.24
C PRO A 152 10.66 -3.60 -23.64
N LEU A 153 10.18 -4.82 -23.73
CA LEU A 153 9.48 -5.29 -24.91
C LEU A 153 8.12 -4.60 -24.99
N VAL A 154 7.75 -4.16 -26.18
CA VAL A 154 6.46 -3.51 -26.40
C VAL A 154 5.67 -4.25 -27.48
N GLY A 155 4.39 -4.47 -27.22
CA GLY A 155 3.48 -5.16 -28.12
C GLY A 155 2.96 -4.27 -29.25
N LYS A 156 2.03 -4.80 -30.03
CA LYS A 156 1.36 -4.08 -31.11
C LYS A 156 0.54 -2.92 -30.53
N THR A 157 0.63 -1.75 -31.18
CA THR A 157 -0.19 -0.59 -30.86
C THR A 157 -1.61 -0.79 -31.42
N ARG A 158 -2.61 -0.62 -30.57
CA ARG A 158 -4.03 -0.61 -30.93
C ARG A 158 -4.54 0.83 -30.81
N LYS A 159 -5.33 1.26 -31.79
CA LYS A 159 -5.81 2.64 -31.90
C LYS A 159 -7.31 2.71 -31.65
N TYR A 160 -7.72 3.66 -30.81
CA TYR A 160 -9.11 3.93 -30.41
C TYR A 160 -9.48 5.39 -30.56
N ASP A 161 -10.67 5.76 -30.12
CA ASP A 161 -11.15 7.14 -30.18
C ASP A 161 -10.34 8.06 -29.25
N GLY A 162 -9.41 8.81 -29.82
CA GLY A 162 -8.59 9.80 -29.12
C GLY A 162 -7.32 9.24 -28.44
N TYR A 163 -7.11 7.92 -28.41
CA TYR A 163 -5.94 7.32 -27.76
C TYR A 163 -5.47 6.01 -28.41
N THR A 164 -4.32 5.52 -27.98
CA THR A 164 -3.80 4.19 -28.32
C THR A 164 -3.54 3.39 -27.05
N VAL A 165 -3.55 2.04 -27.16
CA VAL A 165 -3.11 1.13 -26.12
C VAL A 165 -1.96 0.27 -26.64
N GLN A 166 -0.94 0.08 -25.82
CA GLN A 166 0.22 -0.75 -26.12
C GLN A 166 0.64 -1.50 -24.86
N ASN A 167 0.66 -2.83 -24.94
CA ASN A 167 1.14 -3.64 -23.79
C ASN A 167 2.67 -3.63 -23.76
N PHE A 168 3.24 -3.85 -22.58
CA PHE A 168 4.68 -3.97 -22.40
C PHE A 168 5.02 -5.13 -21.45
N CYS A 169 6.26 -5.60 -21.57
CA CYS A 169 6.90 -6.53 -20.65
C CYS A 169 8.30 -6.00 -20.34
N MET A 170 8.57 -5.72 -19.08
CA MET A 170 9.84 -5.16 -18.61
C MET A 170 10.51 -6.13 -17.65
N LYS A 171 11.75 -6.48 -17.89
CA LYS A 171 12.58 -7.17 -16.90
C LYS A 171 12.92 -6.23 -15.75
N THR A 172 12.81 -6.74 -14.55
CA THR A 172 13.13 -6.02 -13.31
C THR A 172 14.29 -6.71 -12.59
N VAL A 173 14.14 -7.04 -11.32
CA VAL A 173 15.18 -7.67 -10.51
C VAL A 173 15.21 -9.19 -10.74
N ASP A 174 16.41 -9.78 -10.73
CA ASP A 174 16.67 -11.22 -10.71
C ASP A 174 15.95 -12.01 -11.83
N GLY A 175 15.72 -11.38 -12.98
CA GLY A 175 15.05 -11.98 -14.13
C GLY A 175 13.53 -11.93 -14.09
N HIS A 176 12.93 -11.44 -13.00
CA HIS A 176 11.48 -11.21 -12.92
C HIS A 176 11.03 -10.15 -13.90
N THR A 177 9.76 -10.20 -14.27
CA THR A 177 9.18 -9.27 -15.23
C THR A 177 7.91 -8.61 -14.69
N VAL A 178 7.70 -7.33 -15.04
CA VAL A 178 6.41 -6.66 -14.88
C VAL A 178 5.77 -6.45 -16.24
N LYS A 179 4.47 -6.76 -16.34
CA LYS A 179 3.65 -6.55 -17.54
C LYS A 179 2.61 -5.49 -17.24
N GLY A 180 2.25 -4.75 -18.28
CA GLY A 180 1.26 -3.70 -18.15
C GLY A 180 0.84 -3.13 -19.49
N SER A 181 0.10 -2.03 -19.46
CA SER A 181 -0.41 -1.33 -20.64
C SER A 181 -0.16 0.16 -20.56
N VAL A 182 0.24 0.74 -21.67
CA VAL A 182 0.40 2.19 -21.83
C VAL A 182 -0.73 2.72 -22.70
N TYR A 183 -1.48 3.66 -22.17
CA TYR A 183 -2.52 4.42 -22.87
C TYR A 183 -1.92 5.76 -23.27
N THR A 184 -1.85 6.05 -24.56
CA THR A 184 -1.19 7.25 -25.08
C THR A 184 -2.16 8.10 -25.89
N PRO A 185 -2.28 9.42 -25.65
CA PRO A 185 -3.11 10.33 -26.46
C PRO A 185 -2.71 10.29 -27.95
N LEU A 186 -3.69 10.45 -28.84
CA LEU A 186 -3.41 10.65 -30.26
C LEU A 186 -2.94 12.08 -30.60
N ALA A 187 -3.20 13.03 -29.72
CA ALA A 187 -2.74 14.40 -29.87
C ALA A 187 -1.20 14.45 -29.92
N LYS A 188 -0.66 15.35 -30.71
CA LYS A 188 0.80 15.56 -30.78
C LYS A 188 1.27 16.46 -29.65
N GLY A 189 2.52 16.30 -29.23
CA GLY A 189 3.15 17.16 -28.25
C GLY A 189 3.64 16.40 -27.02
N LYS A 190 3.91 17.15 -25.94
CA LYS A 190 4.27 16.58 -24.63
C LYS A 190 3.02 16.44 -23.76
N HIS A 191 2.90 15.31 -23.11
CA HIS A 191 1.76 14.93 -22.31
C HIS A 191 2.14 14.71 -20.85
N PRO A 192 1.29 15.05 -19.88
CA PRO A 192 1.43 14.56 -18.51
C PRO A 192 1.53 13.04 -18.49
N LEU A 193 2.30 12.51 -17.56
CA LEU A 193 2.39 11.08 -17.28
C LEU A 193 1.64 10.77 -15.99
N ILE A 194 0.79 9.76 -15.98
CA ILE A 194 0.11 9.28 -14.78
C ILE A 194 0.37 7.77 -14.64
N ILE A 195 1.07 7.38 -13.58
CA ILE A 195 1.21 5.98 -13.19
C ILE A 195 -0.06 5.58 -12.45
N CYS A 196 -0.70 4.50 -12.88
CA CYS A 196 -2.03 4.10 -12.43
C CYS A 196 -2.04 2.69 -11.84
N PRO A 197 -1.37 2.44 -10.70
CA PRO A 197 -1.42 1.14 -10.08
C PRO A 197 -2.87 0.75 -9.80
N ASN A 198 -3.22 -0.50 -10.11
CA ASN A 198 -4.56 -1.00 -9.84
C ASN A 198 -4.69 -1.54 -8.42
N GLY A 199 -5.91 -1.51 -7.88
CA GLY A 199 -6.27 -2.21 -6.65
C GLY A 199 -6.82 -3.61 -6.94
N HIS A 200 -7.33 -4.26 -5.89
CA HIS A 200 -7.92 -5.60 -5.96
C HIS A 200 -9.37 -5.58 -6.50
N PHE A 201 -9.75 -4.52 -7.21
CA PHE A 201 -11.07 -4.42 -7.82
C PHE A 201 -11.14 -5.29 -9.08
N LEU A 202 -12.22 -6.08 -9.18
CA LEU A 202 -12.71 -6.72 -10.40
C LEU A 202 -11.63 -6.98 -11.48
N ASN A 203 -10.81 -7.98 -11.31
CA ASN A 203 -9.81 -8.42 -12.29
C ASN A 203 -8.66 -7.44 -12.57
N GLY A 204 -8.32 -6.55 -11.62
CA GLY A 204 -7.16 -5.66 -11.72
C GLY A 204 -7.17 -4.78 -12.97
N ARG A 205 -6.05 -4.74 -13.73
CA ARG A 205 -5.92 -3.91 -14.93
C ARG A 205 -6.83 -4.34 -16.09
N TYR A 206 -7.30 -5.58 -16.09
CA TYR A 206 -8.23 -6.10 -17.11
C TYR A 206 -9.67 -5.63 -16.85
N GLY A 207 -9.97 -5.15 -15.66
CA GLY A 207 -11.30 -4.71 -15.25
C GLY A 207 -11.78 -3.49 -16.02
N LYS A 208 -13.08 -3.46 -16.36
CA LYS A 208 -13.73 -2.35 -17.09
C LYS A 208 -13.45 -1.00 -16.43
N VAL A 209 -13.57 -0.90 -15.12
CA VAL A 209 -13.41 0.36 -14.36
C VAL A 209 -12.01 0.94 -14.52
N GLN A 210 -10.97 0.08 -14.47
CA GLN A 210 -9.59 0.49 -14.66
C GLN A 210 -9.38 1.01 -16.08
N GLN A 211 -9.84 0.27 -17.10
CA GLN A 211 -9.71 0.66 -18.51
C GLN A 211 -10.46 1.95 -18.82
N GLN A 212 -11.70 2.11 -18.30
CA GLN A 212 -12.47 3.36 -18.45
C GLN A 212 -11.71 4.56 -17.93
N ARG A 213 -11.14 4.44 -16.72
CA ARG A 213 -10.37 5.54 -16.11
C ARG A 213 -9.17 5.90 -16.96
N LEU A 214 -8.34 4.92 -17.34
CA LEU A 214 -7.12 5.18 -18.11
C LEU A 214 -7.41 5.68 -19.52
N GLY A 215 -8.37 5.07 -20.20
CA GLY A 215 -8.77 5.50 -21.54
C GLY A 215 -9.33 6.92 -21.54
N THR A 216 -10.13 7.29 -20.52
CA THR A 216 -10.65 8.65 -20.39
C THR A 216 -9.53 9.66 -20.13
N LEU A 217 -8.63 9.40 -19.19
CA LEU A 217 -7.47 10.25 -18.93
C LEU A 217 -6.60 10.40 -20.19
N ALA A 218 -6.44 9.34 -20.98
CA ALA A 218 -5.67 9.39 -22.23
C ALA A 218 -6.38 10.20 -23.30
N ARG A 219 -7.70 10.08 -23.44
CA ARG A 219 -8.50 10.95 -24.33
C ARG A 219 -8.38 12.42 -23.94
N MET A 220 -8.31 12.70 -22.63
CA MET A 220 -8.13 14.05 -22.10
C MET A 220 -6.70 14.59 -22.21
N GLY A 221 -5.75 13.78 -22.67
CA GLY A 221 -4.38 14.20 -23.01
C GLY A 221 -3.28 13.71 -22.09
N ALA A 222 -3.51 12.80 -21.15
CA ALA A 222 -2.46 12.21 -20.32
C ALA A 222 -1.95 10.87 -20.89
N ILE A 223 -0.66 10.59 -20.77
CA ILE A 223 -0.14 9.23 -20.91
C ILE A 223 -0.40 8.50 -19.59
N CYS A 224 -1.12 7.37 -19.64
CA CYS A 224 -1.44 6.58 -18.45
C CYS A 224 -0.80 5.20 -18.55
N VAL A 225 -0.30 4.69 -17.44
CA VAL A 225 0.35 3.37 -17.38
C VAL A 225 -0.20 2.60 -16.20
N ASP A 226 -0.70 1.40 -16.45
CA ASP A 226 -0.97 0.42 -15.42
C ASP A 226 -0.09 -0.82 -15.56
N PHE A 227 -0.10 -1.65 -14.52
CA PHE A 227 0.72 -2.86 -14.47
C PHE A 227 0.14 -3.88 -13.50
N ASP A 228 0.46 -5.15 -13.73
CA ASP A 228 -0.01 -6.24 -12.86
C ASP A 228 0.61 -6.13 -11.46
N LEU A 229 -0.20 -6.42 -10.45
CA LEU A 229 0.28 -6.61 -9.09
C LEU A 229 1.13 -7.88 -9.01
N TRP A 230 2.09 -7.91 -8.10
CA TRP A 230 2.92 -9.09 -7.84
C TRP A 230 2.07 -10.31 -7.46
N GLY A 231 2.22 -11.41 -8.19
CA GLY A 231 1.41 -12.62 -8.00
C GLY A 231 -0.07 -12.47 -8.43
N TRP A 232 -0.37 -11.51 -9.33
CA TRP A 232 -1.70 -11.30 -9.90
C TRP A 232 -1.60 -11.04 -11.40
N GLY A 233 -2.63 -11.37 -12.18
CA GLY A 233 -2.62 -11.20 -13.63
C GLY A 233 -1.54 -12.04 -14.30
N GLU A 234 -0.73 -11.46 -15.19
CA GLU A 234 0.41 -12.18 -15.81
C GLU A 234 1.58 -12.42 -14.85
N SER A 235 1.66 -11.68 -13.73
CA SER A 235 2.65 -11.97 -12.70
C SER A 235 2.37 -13.30 -12.00
N GLU A 236 1.09 -13.71 -11.90
CA GLU A 236 0.71 -15.03 -11.37
C GLU A 236 1.31 -16.18 -12.18
N ASP A 237 1.39 -16.03 -13.51
CA ASP A 237 1.98 -17.06 -14.40
C ASP A 237 3.49 -17.28 -14.13
N GLU A 238 4.14 -16.29 -13.52
CA GLU A 238 5.58 -16.30 -13.25
C GLU A 238 5.91 -16.73 -11.81
N VAL A 239 5.24 -16.15 -10.83
CA VAL A 239 5.57 -16.33 -9.41
C VAL A 239 4.48 -17.07 -8.61
N GLY A 240 3.33 -17.30 -9.22
CA GLY A 240 2.15 -17.92 -8.60
C GLY A 240 1.36 -16.98 -7.69
N ALA A 241 0.05 -17.25 -7.54
CA ALA A 241 -0.86 -16.42 -6.75
C ALA A 241 -0.47 -16.29 -5.27
N LYS A 242 0.24 -17.27 -4.71
CA LYS A 242 0.70 -17.23 -3.31
C LYS A 242 1.71 -16.12 -3.06
N ALA A 243 2.49 -15.70 -4.05
CA ALA A 243 3.46 -14.62 -3.94
C ALA A 243 2.79 -13.28 -3.55
N HIS A 244 1.53 -13.08 -3.97
CA HIS A 244 0.73 -11.91 -3.58
C HIS A 244 0.46 -11.82 -2.08
N GLN A 245 0.46 -12.94 -1.38
CA GLN A 245 0.17 -13.04 0.05
C GLN A 245 1.44 -12.96 0.92
N THR A 246 2.50 -12.35 0.41
CA THR A 246 3.79 -12.20 1.10
C THR A 246 4.20 -10.74 1.22
N ALA A 247 5.07 -10.42 2.17
CA ALA A 247 5.64 -9.08 2.31
C ALA A 247 6.47 -8.66 1.07
N GLU A 248 7.01 -9.64 0.32
CA GLU A 248 7.71 -9.42 -0.94
C GLU A 248 6.82 -8.72 -1.98
N ALA A 249 5.51 -9.00 -1.99
CA ALA A 249 4.58 -8.34 -2.90
C ALA A 249 4.60 -6.82 -2.76
N HIS A 250 4.67 -6.32 -1.53
CA HIS A 250 4.76 -4.88 -1.28
C HIS A 250 6.06 -4.29 -1.85
N GLN A 251 7.19 -4.97 -1.64
CA GLN A 251 8.50 -4.56 -2.15
C GLN A 251 8.52 -4.55 -3.68
N MET A 252 8.07 -5.64 -4.30
CA MET A 252 8.10 -5.82 -5.75
C MET A 252 7.15 -4.86 -6.48
N GLN A 253 5.99 -4.57 -5.91
CA GLN A 253 5.07 -3.57 -6.48
C GLN A 253 5.66 -2.16 -6.45
N ALA A 254 6.31 -1.78 -5.35
CA ALA A 254 7.02 -0.50 -5.27
C ALA A 254 8.18 -0.43 -6.26
N LEU A 255 9.00 -1.48 -6.35
CA LEU A 255 10.08 -1.61 -7.32
C LEU A 255 9.58 -1.45 -8.75
N ASN A 256 8.54 -2.19 -9.12
CA ASN A 256 7.94 -2.17 -10.45
C ASN A 256 7.43 -0.76 -10.81
N GLY A 257 6.76 -0.08 -9.88
CA GLY A 257 6.31 1.30 -10.08
C GLY A 257 7.45 2.28 -10.35
N ILE A 258 8.56 2.19 -9.61
CA ILE A 258 9.76 3.01 -9.80
C ILE A 258 10.40 2.71 -11.17
N ARG A 259 10.58 1.44 -11.53
CA ARG A 259 11.19 1.03 -12.80
C ARG A 259 10.34 1.45 -14.01
N ILE A 260 9.02 1.38 -13.90
CA ILE A 260 8.10 1.89 -14.93
C ILE A 260 8.26 3.40 -15.09
N LEU A 261 8.35 4.14 -13.98
CA LEU A 261 8.61 5.58 -14.04
C LEU A 261 9.96 5.89 -14.69
N ASP A 262 11.03 5.15 -14.36
CA ASP A 262 12.37 5.29 -14.98
C ASP A 262 12.33 5.13 -16.50
N TRP A 263 11.52 4.19 -16.97
CA TRP A 263 11.32 3.97 -18.39
C TRP A 263 10.51 5.08 -19.05
N MET A 264 9.34 5.37 -18.47
CA MET A 264 8.37 6.28 -19.08
C MET A 264 8.87 7.73 -19.14
N ILE A 265 9.61 8.18 -18.12
CA ILE A 265 10.10 9.56 -18.07
C ILE A 265 11.19 9.85 -19.12
N LYS A 266 11.75 8.80 -19.75
CA LYS A 266 12.73 8.92 -20.85
C LYS A 266 12.06 9.16 -22.21
N ARG A 267 10.74 8.97 -22.31
CA ARG A 267 9.99 9.21 -23.55
C ARG A 267 10.00 10.69 -23.92
N LYS A 268 10.14 10.99 -25.21
CA LYS A 268 10.20 12.37 -25.75
C LYS A 268 8.86 13.10 -25.63
N ASP A 269 7.76 12.36 -25.65
CA ASP A 269 6.39 12.85 -25.57
C ASP A 269 5.87 13.00 -24.11
N VAL A 270 6.70 12.73 -23.10
CA VAL A 270 6.39 12.96 -21.71
C VAL A 270 6.79 14.35 -21.25
N ASP A 271 5.87 15.06 -20.62
CA ASP A 271 6.14 16.29 -19.89
C ASP A 271 6.60 15.96 -18.45
N LYS A 272 7.88 16.05 -18.22
CA LYS A 272 8.52 15.71 -16.93
C LYS A 272 8.11 16.63 -15.78
N SER A 273 7.50 17.77 -16.07
CA SER A 273 6.98 18.70 -15.05
C SER A 273 5.58 18.31 -14.54
N ARG A 274 4.92 17.36 -15.21
CA ARG A 274 3.58 16.89 -14.90
C ARG A 274 3.55 15.35 -14.81
N VAL A 275 4.02 14.83 -13.70
CA VAL A 275 4.11 13.40 -13.42
C VAL A 275 3.24 13.07 -12.22
N GLY A 276 2.17 12.33 -12.45
CA GLY A 276 1.19 11.96 -11.43
C GLY A 276 1.19 10.49 -11.10
N VAL A 277 0.55 10.17 -9.99
CA VAL A 277 0.20 8.79 -9.62
C VAL A 277 -1.20 8.76 -9.06
N ASN A 278 -1.99 7.77 -9.47
CA ASN A 278 -3.38 7.59 -9.06
C ASN A 278 -3.77 6.13 -9.01
N GLY A 279 -4.29 5.69 -7.89
CA GLY A 279 -4.83 4.33 -7.73
C GLY A 279 -5.84 4.22 -6.61
N GLY A 280 -6.64 3.17 -6.63
CA GLY A 280 -7.64 2.91 -5.60
C GLY A 280 -7.31 1.66 -4.79
N SER A 281 -7.71 1.63 -3.50
CA SER A 281 -7.45 0.50 -2.59
C SER A 281 -5.95 0.16 -2.55
N GLY A 282 -5.55 -1.05 -2.89
CA GLY A 282 -4.13 -1.41 -3.03
C GLY A 282 -3.36 -0.49 -3.97
N GLY A 283 -3.98 -0.02 -5.08
CA GLY A 283 -3.39 1.00 -5.95
C GLY A 283 -3.25 2.36 -5.27
N GLY A 284 -4.12 2.68 -4.32
CA GLY A 284 -4.01 3.89 -3.49
C GLY A 284 -2.87 3.77 -2.48
N THR A 285 -2.66 2.61 -1.89
CA THR A 285 -1.49 2.31 -1.05
C THR A 285 -0.19 2.46 -1.86
N GLN A 286 -0.17 1.93 -3.10
CA GLN A 286 0.96 2.13 -4.00
C GLN A 286 1.15 3.61 -4.38
N THR A 287 0.06 4.37 -4.55
CA THR A 287 0.12 5.82 -4.79
C THR A 287 0.85 6.54 -3.67
N VAL A 288 0.49 6.26 -2.41
CA VAL A 288 1.14 6.84 -1.23
C VAL A 288 2.61 6.42 -1.14
N LEU A 289 2.88 5.13 -1.31
CA LEU A 289 4.24 4.60 -1.19
C LEU A 289 5.17 5.14 -2.28
N LEU A 290 4.75 5.15 -3.54
CA LEU A 290 5.56 5.65 -4.65
C LEU A 290 5.91 7.12 -4.49
N THR A 291 4.98 7.96 -3.99
CA THR A 291 5.26 9.37 -3.73
C THR A 291 6.19 9.61 -2.55
N ALA A 292 6.21 8.69 -1.58
CA ALA A 292 7.16 8.73 -0.47
C ALA A 292 8.59 8.33 -0.88
N LEU A 293 8.71 7.43 -1.89
CA LEU A 293 9.97 6.87 -2.36
C LEU A 293 10.62 7.67 -3.49
N ASP A 294 9.84 8.43 -4.26
CA ASP A 294 10.31 9.05 -5.51
C ASP A 294 9.83 10.50 -5.67
N ASP A 295 10.77 11.41 -5.64
CA ASP A 295 10.50 12.85 -5.71
C ASP A 295 10.12 13.36 -7.11
N ARG A 296 10.17 12.54 -8.14
CA ARG A 296 9.79 12.90 -9.51
C ARG A 296 8.29 13.07 -9.70
N TYR A 297 7.47 12.50 -8.82
CA TYR A 297 6.02 12.75 -8.82
C TYR A 297 5.71 14.20 -8.44
N THR A 298 4.78 14.81 -9.17
CA THR A 298 4.37 16.22 -8.99
C THR A 298 2.91 16.35 -8.56
N ALA A 299 2.11 15.28 -8.64
CA ALA A 299 0.73 15.21 -8.15
C ALA A 299 0.38 13.78 -7.73
N ALA A 300 -0.46 13.62 -6.73
CA ALA A 300 -0.88 12.33 -6.20
C ALA A 300 -2.39 12.31 -5.89
N ASN A 301 -3.01 11.15 -6.18
CA ASN A 301 -4.42 10.99 -5.86
C ASN A 301 -4.71 9.56 -5.40
N PRO A 302 -4.51 9.24 -4.10
CA PRO A 302 -4.95 7.99 -3.50
C PRO A 302 -6.47 7.98 -3.31
N VAL A 303 -7.12 6.90 -3.77
CA VAL A 303 -8.57 6.73 -3.71
C VAL A 303 -8.91 5.56 -2.81
N VAL A 304 -9.80 5.74 -1.83
CA VAL A 304 -10.31 4.75 -0.87
C VAL A 304 -9.21 3.84 -0.29
N SER A 305 -8.17 4.48 0.22
CA SER A 305 -6.95 3.78 0.68
C SER A 305 -6.36 4.37 1.95
N LEU A 306 -6.34 5.71 2.07
CA LEU A 306 -5.61 6.37 3.15
C LEU A 306 -6.33 6.22 4.49
N SER A 307 -5.61 5.69 5.47
CA SER A 307 -6.09 5.53 6.84
C SER A 307 -4.91 5.58 7.82
N SER A 308 -5.21 5.94 9.07
CA SER A 308 -4.25 5.90 10.18
C SER A 308 -4.35 4.64 11.03
N TRP A 309 -5.38 3.84 10.81
CA TRP A 309 -5.70 2.66 11.63
C TRP A 309 -5.90 1.37 10.81
N PHE A 310 -5.97 1.46 9.50
CA PHE A 310 -6.06 0.32 8.60
C PHE A 310 -4.95 0.39 7.56
N ASP A 311 -4.22 -0.68 7.39
CA ASP A 311 -2.98 -0.71 6.60
C ASP A 311 -3.10 -1.52 5.31
N GLY A 312 -4.30 -2.01 5.03
CA GLY A 312 -4.61 -2.81 3.84
C GLY A 312 -5.11 -4.22 4.16
N GLY A 313 -5.73 -4.85 3.17
CA GLY A 313 -6.37 -6.16 3.29
C GLY A 313 -5.47 -7.35 3.06
N CYS A 314 -4.28 -7.14 2.50
CA CYS A 314 -3.29 -8.19 2.24
C CYS A 314 -1.86 -7.66 2.48
N PRO A 315 -0.86 -8.56 2.60
CA PRO A 315 0.54 -8.15 2.79
C PRO A 315 1.09 -7.24 1.70
N CYS A 316 0.54 -7.30 0.48
CA CYS A 316 0.93 -6.45 -0.63
C CYS A 316 0.60 -4.96 -0.41
N GLU A 317 -0.23 -4.63 0.56
CA GLU A 317 -0.64 -3.26 0.89
C GLU A 317 -0.66 -2.98 2.40
N SER A 318 -0.25 -3.95 3.23
CA SER A 318 -0.34 -3.84 4.69
C SER A 318 0.65 -2.87 5.32
N GLY A 319 1.57 -2.31 4.54
CA GLY A 319 2.61 -1.42 5.05
C GLY A 319 3.75 -2.12 5.79
N MET A 320 3.73 -3.44 5.87
CA MET A 320 4.77 -4.24 6.51
C MET A 320 6.04 -4.34 5.65
N PRO A 321 7.22 -4.15 6.18
CA PRO A 321 7.60 -3.74 7.55
C PRO A 321 7.69 -2.22 7.75
N ILE A 322 7.27 -1.41 6.76
CA ILE A 322 7.51 0.05 6.74
C ILE A 322 6.84 0.82 7.87
N GLN A 323 5.76 0.29 8.43
CA GLN A 323 5.06 0.90 9.57
C GLN A 323 5.89 1.01 10.84
N LEU A 324 6.99 0.27 10.93
CA LEU A 324 7.93 0.37 12.04
C LEU A 324 8.94 1.51 11.87
N SER A 325 8.94 2.19 10.72
CA SER A 325 9.85 3.31 10.44
C SER A 325 9.63 4.47 11.42
N GLY A 326 10.71 5.12 11.78
CA GLY A 326 10.70 6.25 12.71
C GLY A 326 10.16 5.91 14.10
N GLY A 327 10.25 4.66 14.55
CA GLY A 327 9.65 4.18 15.81
C GLY A 327 8.13 4.03 15.76
N GLY A 328 7.58 3.86 14.58
CA GLY A 328 6.16 3.69 14.29
C GLY A 328 5.59 4.84 13.45
N THR A 329 4.83 4.47 12.41
CA THR A 329 4.18 5.38 11.49
C THR A 329 2.84 4.79 11.00
N CYS A 330 2.15 5.48 10.10
CA CYS A 330 0.96 5.00 9.41
C CYS A 330 0.87 5.58 7.99
N ASN A 331 -0.04 5.06 7.18
CA ASN A 331 -0.21 5.53 5.80
C ASN A 331 -0.48 7.05 5.70
N ALA A 332 -1.15 7.65 6.68
CA ALA A 332 -1.37 9.10 6.69
C ALA A 332 -0.06 9.89 6.88
N GLU A 333 0.85 9.45 7.77
CA GLU A 333 2.16 10.10 7.93
C GLU A 333 3.07 9.87 6.72
N ILE A 334 3.01 8.67 6.11
CA ILE A 334 3.74 8.38 4.87
C ILE A 334 3.22 9.27 3.73
N ALA A 335 1.91 9.44 3.58
CA ALA A 335 1.32 10.35 2.59
C ALA A 335 1.76 11.81 2.81
N ALA A 336 1.89 12.23 4.06
CA ALA A 336 2.35 13.58 4.40
C ALA A 336 3.77 13.89 3.89
N MET A 337 4.59 12.86 3.64
CA MET A 337 5.94 13.04 3.07
C MET A 337 5.92 13.69 1.68
N PHE A 338 4.77 13.67 0.99
CA PHE A 338 4.60 14.31 -0.32
C PHE A 338 4.39 15.82 -0.25
N ALA A 339 4.07 16.36 0.92
CA ALA A 339 3.94 17.81 1.10
C ALA A 339 5.20 18.56 0.64
N PRO A 340 5.07 19.71 -0.03
CA PRO A 340 3.84 20.49 -0.27
C PRO A 340 3.21 20.30 -1.66
N LYS A 341 3.51 19.19 -2.36
CA LYS A 341 3.03 18.95 -3.72
C LYS A 341 1.52 18.62 -3.73
N PRO A 342 0.80 18.93 -4.82
CA PRO A 342 -0.63 18.68 -4.92
C PRO A 342 -1.02 17.22 -4.64
N MET A 343 -1.91 17.01 -3.66
CA MET A 343 -2.51 15.72 -3.35
C MET A 343 -4.02 15.89 -3.12
N MET A 344 -4.81 15.00 -3.69
CA MET A 344 -6.22 14.89 -3.40
C MET A 344 -6.55 13.50 -2.90
N LEU A 345 -7.12 13.42 -1.71
CA LEU A 345 -7.67 12.18 -1.17
C LEU A 345 -9.09 11.99 -1.71
N VAL A 346 -9.46 10.74 -2.00
CA VAL A 346 -10.86 10.38 -2.17
C VAL A 346 -11.19 9.33 -1.13
N SER A 347 -12.19 9.59 -0.31
CA SER A 347 -12.63 8.74 0.80
C SER A 347 -14.12 8.46 0.74
N ASP A 348 -14.59 7.42 1.39
CA ASP A 348 -16.02 7.11 1.48
C ASP A 348 -16.45 6.70 2.89
N GLY A 349 -17.77 6.63 3.11
CA GLY A 349 -18.32 6.27 4.42
C GLY A 349 -18.44 4.76 4.66
N GLY A 350 -18.22 3.95 3.65
CA GLY A 350 -18.45 2.51 3.70
C GLY A 350 -17.20 1.65 3.90
N ASP A 351 -16.05 2.27 4.11
CA ASP A 351 -14.78 1.57 4.35
C ASP A 351 -13.92 2.24 5.43
N TRP A 352 -12.66 1.83 5.54
CA TRP A 352 -11.71 2.36 6.51
C TRP A 352 -11.28 3.81 6.27
N THR A 353 -11.67 4.41 5.16
CA THR A 353 -11.44 5.82 4.88
C THR A 353 -12.57 6.73 5.39
N SER A 354 -13.56 6.16 6.08
CA SER A 354 -14.67 6.89 6.69
C SER A 354 -14.23 7.94 7.72
N THR A 355 -13.08 7.74 8.35
CA THR A 355 -12.49 8.69 9.31
C THR A 355 -11.68 9.82 8.66
N THR A 356 -11.42 9.73 7.36
CA THR A 356 -10.54 10.68 6.67
C THR A 356 -10.92 12.15 6.87
N PRO A 357 -12.19 12.57 6.80
CA PRO A 357 -12.57 13.98 6.96
C PRO A 357 -12.21 14.57 8.32
N GLU A 358 -12.34 13.78 9.40
CA GLU A 358 -12.19 14.25 10.76
C GLU A 358 -10.81 13.95 11.37
N LEU A 359 -10.06 13.00 10.80
CA LEU A 359 -8.83 12.52 11.41
C LEU A 359 -7.60 12.70 10.51
N GLU A 360 -7.57 12.02 9.36
CA GLU A 360 -6.39 12.00 8.52
C GLU A 360 -6.20 13.28 7.72
N TYR A 361 -7.29 13.84 7.19
CA TYR A 361 -7.22 15.06 6.40
C TYR A 361 -6.80 16.31 7.21
N PRO A 362 -7.34 16.60 8.40
CA PRO A 362 -6.84 17.70 9.24
C PRO A 362 -5.36 17.53 9.63
N TYR A 363 -4.91 16.29 9.85
CA TYR A 363 -3.51 16.01 10.12
C TYR A 363 -2.62 16.38 8.92
N LEU A 364 -3.03 16.02 7.70
CA LEU A 364 -2.32 16.40 6.48
C LEU A 364 -2.35 17.92 6.26
N GLN A 365 -3.50 18.58 6.47
CA GLN A 365 -3.62 20.02 6.35
C GLN A 365 -2.64 20.75 7.27
N ARG A 366 -2.46 20.28 8.51
CA ARG A 366 -1.47 20.83 9.44
C ARG A 366 -0.05 20.80 8.86
N ILE A 367 0.35 19.66 8.25
CA ILE A 367 1.69 19.51 7.67
C ILE A 367 1.85 20.38 6.43
N TYR A 368 0.85 20.42 5.55
CA TYR A 368 0.86 21.32 4.40
C TYR A 368 0.89 22.80 4.85
N GLY A 369 0.29 23.10 6.00
CA GLY A 369 0.34 24.41 6.64
C GLY A 369 1.74 24.86 7.01
N PHE A 370 2.66 23.95 7.38
CA PHE A 370 4.06 24.27 7.63
C PHE A 370 4.78 24.84 6.39
N TYR A 371 4.26 24.55 5.21
CA TYR A 371 4.78 25.06 3.94
C TYR A 371 3.97 26.26 3.40
N GLY A 372 2.91 26.68 4.10
CA GLY A 372 1.96 27.68 3.59
C GLY A 372 1.24 27.22 2.34
N LYS A 373 0.95 25.90 2.23
CA LYS A 373 0.42 25.26 1.03
C LYS A 373 -0.79 24.35 1.31
N THR A 374 -1.66 24.79 2.23
CA THR A 374 -2.89 24.03 2.55
C THR A 374 -3.82 23.88 1.37
N GLU A 375 -3.76 24.76 0.38
CA GLU A 375 -4.52 24.66 -0.88
C GLU A 375 -4.10 23.49 -1.78
N ASN A 376 -2.92 22.91 -1.52
CA ASN A 376 -2.39 21.77 -2.28
C ASN A 376 -2.87 20.40 -1.76
N ILE A 377 -3.54 20.36 -0.61
CA ILE A 377 -4.17 19.14 -0.09
C ILE A 377 -5.69 19.29 -0.08
N SER A 378 -6.40 18.30 -0.57
CA SER A 378 -7.86 18.27 -0.55
C SER A 378 -8.39 16.86 -0.28
N ASN A 379 -9.64 16.77 0.15
CA ASN A 379 -10.35 15.51 0.33
C ASN A 379 -11.73 15.61 -0.30
N VAL A 380 -12.07 14.67 -1.18
CA VAL A 380 -13.43 14.43 -1.65
C VAL A 380 -13.98 13.24 -0.87
N HIS A 381 -14.91 13.50 0.03
CA HIS A 381 -15.55 12.47 0.85
C HIS A 381 -16.94 12.12 0.32
N LEU A 382 -17.22 10.84 0.15
CA LEU A 382 -18.46 10.30 -0.39
C LEU A 382 -19.16 9.45 0.71
N PRO A 383 -19.86 10.07 1.68
CA PRO A 383 -20.27 9.42 2.93
C PRO A 383 -21.31 8.29 2.75
N LYS A 384 -22.00 8.24 1.61
CA LYS A 384 -23.01 7.22 1.29
C LYS A 384 -22.50 6.12 0.36
N GLU A 385 -21.26 6.22 -0.09
CA GLU A 385 -20.63 5.23 -0.96
C GLU A 385 -19.87 4.18 -0.15
N ARG A 386 -19.58 3.09 -0.83
CA ARG A 386 -18.85 1.93 -0.27
C ARG A 386 -17.53 1.74 -1.01
N HIS A 387 -16.72 0.83 -0.52
CA HIS A 387 -15.41 0.53 -1.08
C HIS A 387 -15.48 0.03 -2.53
N ASP A 388 -15.34 0.95 -3.46
CA ASP A 388 -15.26 0.69 -4.90
C ASP A 388 -14.50 1.82 -5.61
N PHE A 389 -14.40 1.74 -6.93
CA PHE A 389 -13.92 2.85 -7.75
C PHE A 389 -15.04 3.33 -8.70
N GLY A 390 -16.19 3.64 -8.08
CA GLY A 390 -17.42 4.06 -8.77
C GLY A 390 -17.29 5.38 -9.53
N PRO A 391 -18.36 5.77 -10.27
CA PRO A 391 -18.33 6.96 -11.13
C PRO A 391 -17.97 8.26 -10.40
N ASN A 392 -18.51 8.50 -9.20
CA ASN A 392 -18.23 9.74 -8.47
C ASN A 392 -16.76 9.84 -8.04
N LYS A 393 -16.16 8.71 -7.66
CA LYS A 393 -14.72 8.65 -7.35
C LYS A 393 -13.87 8.91 -8.60
N ARG A 394 -14.26 8.35 -9.76
CA ARG A 394 -13.55 8.60 -11.02
C ARG A 394 -13.70 10.06 -11.47
N ASN A 395 -14.88 10.65 -11.32
CA ASN A 395 -15.10 12.08 -11.63
C ASN A 395 -14.19 12.97 -10.78
N ALA A 396 -14.07 12.70 -9.48
CA ALA A 396 -13.13 13.42 -8.62
C ALA A 396 -11.67 13.31 -9.13
N VAL A 397 -11.26 12.13 -9.60
CA VAL A 397 -9.93 11.92 -10.21
C VAL A 397 -9.77 12.77 -11.47
N TYR A 398 -10.77 12.78 -12.35
CA TYR A 398 -10.72 13.58 -13.59
C TYR A 398 -10.61 15.07 -13.26
N ASP A 399 -11.44 15.58 -12.38
CA ASP A 399 -11.44 16.99 -11.96
C ASP A 399 -10.09 17.40 -11.37
N PHE A 400 -9.49 16.53 -10.56
CA PHE A 400 -8.17 16.77 -9.98
C PHE A 400 -7.10 16.93 -11.07
N PHE A 401 -7.04 16.02 -12.05
CA PHE A 401 -6.02 16.10 -13.10
C PHE A 401 -6.36 17.17 -14.16
N ILE A 402 -7.62 17.47 -14.42
CA ILE A 402 -8.01 18.64 -15.23
C ILE A 402 -7.43 19.90 -14.61
N LYS A 403 -7.65 20.09 -13.31
CA LYS A 403 -7.15 21.27 -12.58
C LYS A 403 -5.64 21.30 -12.51
N THR A 404 -5.00 20.18 -12.13
CA THR A 404 -3.55 20.12 -11.80
C THR A 404 -2.68 20.02 -13.05
N PHE A 405 -3.08 19.20 -14.03
CA PHE A 405 -2.30 18.93 -15.23
C PHE A 405 -2.84 19.62 -16.47
N LYS A 406 -3.93 20.38 -16.34
CA LYS A 406 -4.57 21.10 -17.46
C LYS A 406 -5.00 20.15 -18.58
N LEU A 407 -5.64 19.02 -18.19
CA LEU A 407 -6.20 18.10 -19.14
C LEU A 407 -7.42 18.72 -19.86
N ASP A 408 -7.71 18.26 -21.07
CA ASP A 408 -8.83 18.73 -21.87
C ASP A 408 -10.17 18.17 -21.37
N ALA A 409 -10.89 18.96 -20.56
CA ALA A 409 -12.19 18.60 -20.01
C ALA A 409 -13.26 18.31 -21.09
N SER A 410 -13.12 18.87 -22.31
CA SER A 410 -14.07 18.62 -23.41
C SER A 410 -14.03 17.17 -23.92
N LYS A 411 -13.01 16.42 -23.55
CA LYS A 411 -12.82 15.01 -23.91
C LYS A 411 -13.25 14.03 -22.80
N LEU A 412 -13.79 14.53 -21.70
CA LEU A 412 -14.31 13.71 -20.61
C LEU A 412 -15.59 12.98 -21.05
N ASP A 413 -15.44 11.75 -21.48
CA ASP A 413 -16.53 10.86 -21.86
C ASP A 413 -16.09 9.41 -21.78
N GLU A 414 -16.50 8.72 -20.69
CA GLU A 414 -16.17 7.32 -20.45
C GLU A 414 -16.82 6.37 -21.46
N SER A 415 -17.94 6.77 -22.10
CA SER A 415 -18.64 5.94 -23.07
C SER A 415 -17.85 5.73 -24.37
N LYS A 416 -16.87 6.60 -24.64
CA LYS A 416 -15.96 6.52 -25.79
C LYS A 416 -14.75 5.61 -25.57
N VAL A 417 -14.61 5.06 -24.38
CA VAL A 417 -13.50 4.14 -24.08
C VAL A 417 -13.87 2.73 -24.54
N THR A 418 -13.05 2.17 -25.39
CA THR A 418 -13.16 0.77 -25.79
C THR A 418 -12.58 -0.13 -24.68
N ILE A 419 -13.38 -1.09 -24.23
CA ILE A 419 -12.97 -2.09 -23.23
C ILE A 419 -12.39 -3.29 -23.97
N GLU A 420 -11.11 -3.51 -23.79
CA GLU A 420 -10.40 -4.67 -24.34
C GLU A 420 -10.64 -5.91 -23.49
N THR A 421 -10.56 -7.09 -24.12
CA THR A 421 -10.58 -8.37 -23.41
C THR A 421 -9.26 -8.59 -22.65
N GLU A 422 -9.26 -9.53 -21.70
CA GLU A 422 -8.04 -9.93 -21.00
C GLU A 422 -6.96 -10.37 -21.99
N ASP A 423 -7.30 -11.20 -22.99
CA ASP A 423 -6.35 -11.66 -24.01
C ASP A 423 -5.71 -10.53 -24.82
N GLN A 424 -6.46 -9.45 -25.09
CA GLN A 424 -5.91 -8.27 -25.77
C GLN A 424 -4.94 -7.47 -24.89
N LEU A 425 -5.19 -7.43 -23.57
CA LEU A 425 -4.34 -6.71 -22.62
C LEU A 425 -3.15 -7.51 -22.14
N ARG A 426 -3.17 -8.85 -22.23
CA ARG A 426 -2.03 -9.68 -21.91
C ARG A 426 -0.88 -9.46 -22.90
N PHE A 427 0.35 -9.45 -22.38
CA PHE A 427 1.54 -9.41 -23.21
C PHE A 427 1.85 -10.80 -23.81
N TYR A 428 1.72 -11.84 -23.00
CA TYR A 428 1.79 -13.23 -23.42
C TYR A 428 0.40 -13.90 -23.36
N PRO A 429 0.10 -14.78 -24.34
CA PRO A 429 -1.12 -15.57 -24.26
C PRO A 429 -1.20 -16.35 -22.94
N LYS A 430 -2.42 -16.50 -22.40
CA LYS A 430 -2.63 -17.33 -21.20
C LYS A 430 -2.16 -18.76 -21.48
N LYS A 431 -1.32 -19.31 -20.60
CA LYS A 431 -0.94 -20.73 -20.68
C LYS A 431 -2.19 -21.58 -20.50
N LYS A 432 -2.43 -22.50 -21.46
CA LYS A 432 -3.54 -23.45 -21.41
C LYS A 432 -3.30 -24.50 -20.33
#